data_a3af73198f809832bc22f49c030bda61
#
_entry.id   a3af73198f809832bc22f49c030bda61
#
_cell.length_a   1.000
_cell.length_b   1.000
_cell.length_c   1.000
_cell.angle_alpha   90.00
_cell.angle_beta   90.00
_cell.angle_gamma   90.00
#
_symmetry.space_group_name_H-M   'P 1'
#
loop_
_entity.id
_entity.type
_entity.pdbx_description
1 polymer ?
#
loop_
_entity_poly.entity_id
_entity_poly.type
_entity_poly.pdbx_seq_one_letter_code
_entity_poly.pdbx_strand_id
1 'polypeptide(L)'
;DLKHSATGDTSVLVATHHVGQARPLELLTLDDCSSVGTALGAIHRLRPDFLQEAGYPTFVTGQIRAQLTAWIKRLRQAGHVPQEITTSWANILETDGLWSFSTCPVHGGLRDGDVLFSGSSITAVTNWQDMQVNDPARDLAWIFAKLDENHRNALLSAYGRMLGNRLDDLIMLRANLWLQMEQVGDFISALNKADNAKIMQFKAQVERLAHQ
;
A
#
# COMPACT_ATOMS: atom_id res chain seq x y z
N ASP A 1 22.81 2.02 -11.60
CA ASP A 1 24.12 1.38 -11.47
C ASP A 1 24.85 1.92 -10.25
N LEU A 2 25.30 1.03 -9.39
CA LEU A 2 26.15 1.35 -8.24
C LEU A 2 27.61 1.32 -8.69
N LYS A 3 28.31 2.44 -8.55
CA LYS A 3 29.75 2.49 -8.78
C LYS A 3 30.47 2.71 -7.45
N HIS A 4 31.44 1.86 -7.17
CA HIS A 4 32.30 2.01 -5.99
C HIS A 4 33.53 2.86 -6.34
N SER A 5 33.85 3.80 -5.46
CA SER A 5 35.05 4.61 -5.57
C SER A 5 36.28 3.82 -5.09
N ALA A 6 37.42 3.96 -5.77
CA ALA A 6 38.66 3.26 -5.43
C ALA A 6 39.35 3.75 -4.15
N THR A 7 38.83 4.78 -3.47
CA THR A 7 39.45 5.45 -2.32
C THR A 7 38.59 5.48 -1.05
N GLY A 8 37.71 4.51 -0.85
CA GLY A 8 36.91 4.38 0.38
C GLY A 8 35.54 3.78 0.10
N ASP A 9 34.79 3.45 1.15
CA ASP A 9 33.45 2.86 1.10
C ASP A 9 32.35 3.83 0.65
N THR A 10 32.63 4.67 -0.35
CA THR A 10 31.64 5.60 -0.88
C THR A 10 30.93 4.96 -2.06
N SER A 11 29.64 4.64 -1.89
CA SER A 11 28.79 4.19 -2.97
C SER A 11 28.10 5.38 -3.62
N VAL A 12 28.18 5.49 -4.95
CA VAL A 12 27.48 6.52 -5.73
C VAL A 12 26.31 5.87 -6.45
N LEU A 13 25.11 6.30 -6.13
CA LEU A 13 23.89 5.93 -6.85
C LEU A 13 23.68 6.90 -8.02
N VAL A 14 23.76 6.40 -9.24
CA VAL A 14 23.43 7.17 -10.44
C VAL A 14 22.01 6.78 -10.87
N ALA A 15 21.10 7.73 -10.79
CA ALA A 15 19.70 7.55 -11.20
C ALA A 15 19.34 8.53 -12.33
N THR A 16 18.39 8.13 -13.17
CA THR A 16 17.83 9.02 -14.18
C THR A 16 17.00 10.11 -13.50
N HIS A 17 17.22 11.36 -13.90
CA HIS A 17 16.38 12.47 -13.44
C HIS A 17 15.05 12.45 -14.21
N HIS A 18 13.95 12.42 -13.48
CA HIS A 18 12.61 12.46 -14.06
C HIS A 18 12.08 13.90 -14.11
N VAL A 19 11.50 14.28 -15.25
CA VAL A 19 10.85 15.59 -15.43
C VAL A 19 9.46 15.53 -14.80
N GLY A 20 9.08 16.59 -14.08
CA GLY A 20 7.78 16.73 -13.46
C GLY A 20 7.87 17.17 -12.01
N GLN A 21 6.72 17.46 -11.42
CA GLN A 21 6.61 17.94 -10.05
C GLN A 21 5.72 17.03 -9.22
N ALA A 22 6.18 16.70 -8.02
CA ALA A 22 5.35 16.04 -7.03
C ALA A 22 4.34 17.04 -6.43
N ARG A 23 3.17 16.52 -6.05
CA ARG A 23 2.14 17.26 -5.34
C ARG A 23 1.71 16.47 -4.10
N PRO A 24 1.37 17.13 -3.00
CA PRO A 24 0.71 16.46 -1.88
C PRO A 24 -0.55 15.73 -2.36
N LEU A 25 -0.75 14.50 -1.96
CA LEU A 25 -1.89 13.68 -2.40
C LEU A 25 -3.24 14.34 -2.07
N GLU A 26 -3.32 15.04 -0.94
CA GLU A 26 -4.51 15.78 -0.52
C GLU A 26 -4.87 16.98 -1.41
N LEU A 27 -3.92 17.46 -2.24
CA LEU A 27 -4.11 18.58 -3.16
C LEU A 27 -4.31 18.18 -4.62
N LEU A 28 -4.40 16.88 -4.91
CA LEU A 28 -4.65 16.40 -6.26
C LEU A 28 -6.02 16.87 -6.77
N THR A 29 -6.06 17.30 -8.03
CA THR A 29 -7.33 17.62 -8.72
C THR A 29 -8.06 16.34 -9.11
N LEU A 30 -9.32 16.45 -9.54
CA LEU A 30 -10.08 15.31 -10.09
C LEU A 30 -9.38 14.70 -11.32
N ASP A 31 -8.82 15.53 -12.19
CA ASP A 31 -8.07 15.05 -13.36
C ASP A 31 -6.77 14.36 -12.96
N ASP A 32 -6.06 14.88 -11.96
CA ASP A 32 -4.87 14.23 -11.39
C ASP A 32 -5.24 12.83 -10.85
N CYS A 33 -6.34 12.73 -10.11
CA CYS A 33 -6.83 11.46 -9.57
C CYS A 33 -7.19 10.45 -10.66
N SER A 34 -7.82 10.91 -11.74
CA SER A 34 -8.10 10.07 -12.91
C SER A 34 -6.81 9.55 -13.55
N SER A 35 -5.79 10.40 -13.68
CA SER A 35 -4.47 10.00 -14.21
C SER A 35 -3.79 8.97 -13.31
N VAL A 36 -3.86 9.14 -11.99
CA VAL A 36 -3.33 8.16 -11.02
C VAL A 36 -4.08 6.82 -11.15
N GLY A 37 -5.40 6.85 -11.24
CA GLY A 37 -6.21 5.64 -11.43
C GLY A 37 -5.83 4.87 -12.69
N THR A 38 -5.65 5.57 -13.80
CA THR A 38 -5.21 4.97 -15.07
C THR A 38 -3.80 4.36 -14.94
N ALA A 39 -2.87 5.07 -14.32
CA ALA A 39 -1.51 4.59 -14.12
C ALA A 39 -1.47 3.34 -13.21
N LEU A 40 -2.20 3.34 -12.10
CA LEU A 40 -2.29 2.17 -11.21
C LEU A 40 -2.95 0.99 -11.92
N GLY A 41 -4.00 1.21 -12.68
CA GLY A 41 -4.63 0.17 -13.48
C GLY A 41 -3.66 -0.46 -14.49
N ALA A 42 -2.84 0.36 -15.14
CA ALA A 42 -1.82 -0.12 -16.07
C ALA A 42 -0.76 -0.99 -15.37
N ILE A 43 -0.30 -0.57 -14.20
CA ILE A 43 0.66 -1.34 -13.38
C ILE A 43 0.05 -2.67 -12.94
N HIS A 44 -1.18 -2.66 -12.44
CA HIS A 44 -1.85 -3.86 -11.94
C HIS A 44 -2.26 -4.86 -13.04
N ARG A 45 -2.28 -4.42 -14.30
CA ARG A 45 -2.49 -5.30 -15.46
C ARG A 45 -1.25 -6.03 -15.92
N LEU A 46 -0.08 -5.61 -15.49
CA LEU A 46 1.16 -6.28 -15.87
C LEU A 46 1.15 -7.72 -15.36
N ARG A 47 1.76 -8.62 -16.13
CA ARG A 47 1.92 -10.01 -15.70
C ARG A 47 2.94 -10.07 -14.56
N PRO A 48 2.67 -10.85 -13.50
CA PRO A 48 3.58 -10.95 -12.36
C PRO A 48 4.89 -11.68 -12.67
N ASP A 49 4.97 -12.42 -13.78
CA ASP A 49 6.07 -13.31 -14.12
C ASP A 49 7.44 -12.63 -14.07
N PHE A 50 7.53 -11.40 -14.59
CA PHE A 50 8.81 -10.69 -14.63
C PHE A 50 9.35 -10.33 -13.23
N LEU A 51 8.47 -10.07 -12.26
CA LEU A 51 8.86 -9.83 -10.88
C LEU A 51 9.28 -11.12 -10.17
N GLN A 52 8.57 -12.20 -10.42
CA GLN A 52 8.88 -13.52 -9.89
C GLN A 52 10.26 -13.98 -10.37
N GLU A 53 10.53 -13.88 -11.67
CA GLU A 53 11.80 -14.24 -12.28
C GLU A 53 12.96 -13.37 -11.78
N ALA A 54 12.70 -12.11 -11.49
CA ALA A 54 13.69 -11.19 -10.94
C ALA A 54 13.92 -11.36 -9.43
N GLY A 55 13.18 -12.26 -8.76
CA GLY A 55 13.35 -12.56 -7.33
C GLY A 55 12.67 -11.56 -6.39
N TYR A 56 11.74 -10.74 -6.87
CA TYR A 56 10.95 -9.87 -6.02
C TYR A 56 9.96 -10.67 -5.15
N PRO A 57 9.60 -10.17 -3.96
CA PRO A 57 8.60 -10.82 -3.12
C PRO A 57 7.30 -11.07 -3.88
N THR A 58 6.79 -12.28 -3.80
CA THR A 58 5.59 -12.71 -4.51
C THR A 58 4.67 -13.44 -3.57
N PHE A 59 3.45 -12.93 -3.41
CA PHE A 59 2.44 -13.48 -2.53
C PHE A 59 1.20 -13.87 -3.33
N VAL A 60 0.58 -14.96 -2.95
CA VAL A 60 -0.76 -15.34 -3.39
C VAL A 60 -1.79 -14.97 -2.33
N THR A 61 -3.04 -14.86 -2.73
CA THR A 61 -4.14 -14.40 -1.87
C THR A 61 -4.24 -15.17 -0.56
N GLY A 62 -4.09 -16.49 -0.58
CA GLY A 62 -4.10 -17.33 0.62
C GLY A 62 -2.98 -17.02 1.61
N GLN A 63 -1.79 -16.70 1.12
CA GLN A 63 -0.67 -16.29 1.96
C GLN A 63 -0.94 -14.93 2.65
N ILE A 64 -1.54 -14.00 1.93
CA ILE A 64 -1.90 -12.67 2.48
C ILE A 64 -2.93 -12.83 3.60
N ARG A 65 -3.99 -13.60 3.35
CA ARG A 65 -5.01 -13.91 4.37
C ARG A 65 -4.39 -14.55 5.61
N ALA A 66 -3.54 -15.54 5.43
CA ALA A 66 -2.85 -16.23 6.52
C ALA A 66 -1.96 -15.27 7.32
N GLN A 67 -1.23 -14.38 6.64
CA GLN A 67 -0.37 -13.38 7.29
C GLN A 67 -1.19 -12.42 8.17
N LEU A 68 -2.27 -11.86 7.65
CA LEU A 68 -3.12 -10.92 8.40
C LEU A 68 -3.80 -11.62 9.59
N THR A 69 -4.25 -12.84 9.41
CA THR A 69 -4.82 -13.67 10.50
C THR A 69 -3.78 -13.90 11.60
N ALA A 70 -2.55 -14.23 11.23
CA ALA A 70 -1.46 -14.44 12.18
C ALA A 70 -1.11 -13.16 12.93
N TRP A 71 -1.10 -12.00 12.27
CA TRP A 71 -0.85 -10.71 12.91
C TRP A 71 -1.91 -10.36 13.94
N ILE A 72 -3.19 -10.55 13.64
CA ILE A 72 -4.28 -10.30 14.59
C ILE A 72 -4.17 -11.23 15.80
N LYS A 73 -3.86 -12.50 15.57
CA LYS A 73 -3.63 -13.46 16.67
C LYS A 73 -2.45 -13.02 17.56
N ARG A 74 -1.36 -12.55 16.95
CA ARG A 74 -0.17 -12.06 17.67
C ARG A 74 -0.49 -10.82 18.51
N LEU A 75 -1.32 -9.90 17.99
CA LEU A 75 -1.78 -8.73 18.73
C LEU A 75 -2.61 -9.11 19.95
N ARG A 76 -3.53 -10.07 19.81
CA ARG A 76 -4.34 -10.57 20.93
C ARG A 76 -3.46 -11.15 22.04
N GLN A 77 -2.42 -11.89 21.66
CA GLN A 77 -1.46 -12.45 22.62
C GLN A 77 -0.63 -11.37 23.33
N ALA A 78 -0.30 -10.31 22.64
CA ALA A 78 0.47 -9.20 23.20
C ALA A 78 -0.35 -8.33 24.16
N GLY A 79 -1.69 -8.35 24.07
CA GLY A 79 -2.58 -7.66 25.01
C GLY A 79 -2.55 -6.14 24.95
N HIS A 80 -2.07 -5.55 23.84
CA HIS A 80 -1.91 -4.09 23.70
C HIS A 80 -3.04 -3.41 22.94
N VAL A 81 -3.98 -4.16 22.38
CA VAL A 81 -5.09 -3.66 21.58
C VAL A 81 -6.41 -4.15 22.21
N PRO A 82 -7.42 -3.27 22.37
CA PRO A 82 -8.73 -3.67 22.86
C PRO A 82 -9.30 -4.84 22.05
N GLN A 83 -9.92 -5.80 22.73
CA GLN A 83 -10.44 -7.01 22.10
C GLN A 83 -11.51 -6.70 21.04
N GLU A 84 -12.30 -5.65 21.24
CA GLU A 84 -13.31 -5.20 20.29
C GLU A 84 -12.70 -4.85 18.93
N ILE A 85 -11.55 -4.20 18.92
CA ILE A 85 -10.84 -3.81 17.71
C ILE A 85 -10.30 -5.04 16.97
N THR A 86 -9.62 -5.94 17.68
CA THR A 86 -9.10 -7.17 17.07
C THR A 86 -10.21 -8.09 16.58
N THR A 87 -11.34 -8.14 17.28
CA THR A 87 -12.53 -8.88 16.85
C THR A 87 -13.14 -8.27 15.60
N SER A 88 -13.24 -6.94 15.52
CA SER A 88 -13.71 -6.25 14.32
C SER A 88 -12.83 -6.57 13.11
N TRP A 89 -11.52 -6.49 13.23
CA TRP A 89 -10.60 -6.87 12.16
C TRP A 89 -10.73 -8.33 11.74
N ALA A 90 -10.82 -9.25 12.72
CA ALA A 90 -11.02 -10.67 12.45
C ALA A 90 -12.33 -10.93 11.67
N ASN A 91 -13.40 -10.23 12.01
CA ASN A 91 -14.68 -10.33 11.30
C ASN A 91 -14.58 -9.82 9.86
N ILE A 92 -13.83 -8.72 9.62
CA ILE A 92 -13.58 -8.22 8.27
C ILE A 92 -12.86 -9.29 7.44
N LEU A 93 -11.86 -9.98 7.99
CA LEU A 93 -11.14 -11.04 7.29
C LEU A 93 -12.03 -12.22 6.88
N GLU A 94 -13.18 -12.43 7.53
CA GLU A 94 -14.15 -13.45 7.21
C GLU A 94 -15.29 -12.97 6.28
N THR A 95 -15.21 -11.73 5.77
CA THR A 95 -16.20 -11.18 4.85
C THR A 95 -16.21 -12.00 3.55
N ASP A 96 -17.40 -12.43 3.14
CA ASP A 96 -17.58 -13.19 1.89
C ASP A 96 -17.07 -12.39 0.69
N GLY A 97 -16.31 -13.05 -0.18
CA GLY A 97 -15.76 -12.45 -1.37
C GLY A 97 -14.54 -11.55 -1.16
N LEU A 98 -14.13 -11.28 0.07
CA LEU A 98 -12.98 -10.42 0.35
C LEU A 98 -11.68 -10.95 -0.30
N TRP A 99 -11.52 -12.28 -0.36
CA TRP A 99 -10.34 -12.96 -0.87
C TRP A 99 -10.51 -13.49 -2.31
N SER A 100 -11.48 -12.98 -3.04
CA SER A 100 -11.77 -13.38 -4.43
C SER A 100 -11.02 -12.54 -5.46
N PHE A 101 -9.87 -11.98 -5.11
CA PHE A 101 -9.01 -11.21 -5.99
C PHE A 101 -7.75 -11.99 -6.37
N SER A 102 -7.13 -11.59 -7.48
CA SER A 102 -5.82 -12.07 -7.87
C SER A 102 -4.74 -11.06 -7.47
N THR A 103 -3.60 -11.56 -7.01
CA THR A 103 -2.44 -10.71 -6.77
C THR A 103 -1.81 -10.26 -8.09
N CYS A 104 -1.18 -9.11 -8.06
CA CYS A 104 -0.58 -8.47 -9.23
C CYS A 104 0.66 -7.66 -8.82
N PRO A 105 1.45 -7.18 -9.80
CA PRO A 105 2.51 -6.24 -9.51
C PRO A 105 1.96 -4.99 -8.82
N VAL A 106 2.53 -4.61 -7.69
CA VAL A 106 2.16 -3.42 -6.93
C VAL A 106 3.39 -2.56 -6.67
N HIS A 107 3.18 -1.25 -6.58
CA HIS A 107 4.21 -0.31 -6.17
C HIS A 107 4.59 -0.53 -4.70
N GLY A 108 3.62 -0.80 -3.86
CA GLY A 108 3.78 -1.00 -2.41
C GLY A 108 3.14 0.09 -1.57
N GLY A 109 2.44 1.03 -2.20
CA GLY A 109 1.70 2.11 -1.58
C GLY A 109 2.20 3.49 -2.01
N LEU A 110 1.35 4.23 -2.71
CA LEU A 110 1.66 5.59 -3.16
C LEU A 110 1.59 6.57 -1.99
N ARG A 111 2.65 7.36 -1.84
CA ARG A 111 2.76 8.42 -0.84
C ARG A 111 3.10 9.74 -1.53
N ASP A 112 3.13 10.82 -0.75
CA ASP A 112 3.59 12.12 -1.23
C ASP A 112 4.99 11.99 -1.85
N GLY A 113 5.16 12.54 -3.05
CA GLY A 113 6.42 12.51 -3.77
C GLY A 113 6.61 11.32 -4.73
N ASP A 114 5.75 10.30 -4.67
CA ASP A 114 5.90 9.10 -5.51
C ASP A 114 5.41 9.28 -6.94
N VAL A 115 4.55 10.26 -7.18
CA VAL A 115 4.00 10.55 -8.51
C VAL A 115 4.41 11.94 -8.94
N LEU A 116 5.00 12.04 -10.13
CA LEU A 116 5.40 13.31 -10.74
C LEU A 116 4.43 13.67 -11.87
N PHE A 117 4.05 14.95 -11.91
CA PHE A 117 3.09 15.49 -12.88
C PHE A 117 3.69 16.59 -13.74
N SER A 118 3.21 16.68 -14.98
CA SER A 118 3.26 17.87 -15.83
C SER A 118 1.84 18.19 -16.27
N GLY A 119 1.26 19.29 -15.76
CA GLY A 119 -0.18 19.47 -15.81
C GLY A 119 -0.88 18.37 -15.02
N SER A 120 -1.90 17.73 -15.58
CA SER A 120 -2.54 16.53 -15.00
C SER A 120 -2.02 15.21 -15.59
N SER A 121 -0.96 15.27 -16.41
CA SER A 121 -0.31 14.08 -16.95
C SER A 121 0.78 13.59 -16.02
N ILE A 122 0.78 12.28 -15.76
CA ILE A 122 1.85 11.65 -14.99
C ILE A 122 3.08 11.47 -15.87
N THR A 123 4.22 11.98 -15.41
CA THR A 123 5.51 11.85 -16.10
C THR A 123 6.36 10.73 -15.52
N ALA A 124 6.19 10.41 -14.24
CA ALA A 124 6.88 9.30 -13.59
C ALA A 124 6.15 8.85 -12.32
N VAL A 125 6.32 7.58 -12.03
CA VAL A 125 6.06 7.00 -10.70
C VAL A 125 7.42 6.53 -10.17
N THR A 126 7.77 6.94 -8.96
CA THR A 126 9.09 6.73 -8.36
C THR A 126 8.99 5.95 -7.06
N ASN A 127 10.13 5.69 -6.40
CA ASN A 127 10.19 5.00 -5.09
C ASN A 127 9.67 3.55 -5.14
N TRP A 128 10.21 2.77 -6.08
CA TRP A 128 9.81 1.38 -6.33
C TRP A 128 10.47 0.34 -5.40
N GLN A 129 11.07 0.77 -4.32
CA GLN A 129 11.80 -0.13 -3.41
C GLN A 129 10.93 -1.23 -2.78
N ASP A 130 9.63 -0.99 -2.63
CA ASP A 130 8.67 -1.94 -2.06
C ASP A 130 7.88 -2.72 -3.12
N MET A 131 8.31 -2.66 -4.38
CA MET A 131 7.67 -3.37 -5.49
C MET A 131 7.60 -4.88 -5.21
N GLN A 132 6.45 -5.47 -5.43
CA GLN A 132 6.19 -6.88 -5.17
C GLN A 132 4.95 -7.36 -5.93
N VAL A 133 4.67 -8.65 -5.88
CA VAL A 133 3.37 -9.20 -6.28
C VAL A 133 2.53 -9.38 -5.01
N ASN A 134 1.45 -8.61 -4.91
CA ASN A 134 0.62 -8.57 -3.71
C ASN A 134 -0.81 -8.12 -4.05
N ASP A 135 -1.59 -7.78 -3.02
CA ASP A 135 -2.95 -7.24 -3.15
C ASP A 135 -2.93 -5.86 -3.79
N PRO A 136 -3.66 -5.65 -4.90
CA PRO A 136 -3.77 -4.33 -5.53
C PRO A 136 -4.31 -3.24 -4.59
N ALA A 137 -5.12 -3.59 -3.61
CA ALA A 137 -5.67 -2.64 -2.64
C ALA A 137 -4.58 -1.92 -1.81
N ARG A 138 -3.39 -2.49 -1.68
CA ARG A 138 -2.26 -1.86 -0.99
C ARG A 138 -1.82 -0.56 -1.64
N ASP A 139 -1.91 -0.46 -2.97
CA ASP A 139 -1.57 0.76 -3.70
C ASP A 139 -2.62 1.87 -3.54
N LEU A 140 -3.81 1.53 -3.07
CA LEU A 140 -4.91 2.47 -2.88
C LEU A 140 -5.03 2.96 -1.43
N ALA A 141 -4.45 2.26 -0.46
CA ALA A 141 -4.67 2.49 0.96
C ALA A 141 -4.32 3.93 1.39
N TRP A 142 -3.11 4.37 1.14
CA TRP A 142 -2.63 5.69 1.57
C TRP A 142 -3.25 6.84 0.80
N ILE A 143 -3.38 6.70 -0.52
CA ILE A 143 -3.98 7.75 -1.34
C ILE A 143 -5.45 7.95 -1.00
N PHE A 144 -6.20 6.88 -0.75
CA PHE A 144 -7.60 6.99 -0.34
C PHE A 144 -7.77 7.71 0.99
N ALA A 145 -6.86 7.52 1.93
CA ALA A 145 -6.88 8.23 3.20
C ALA A 145 -6.71 9.75 3.06
N LYS A 146 -6.12 10.22 1.96
CA LYS A 146 -5.86 11.64 1.67
C LYS A 146 -6.92 12.29 0.81
N LEU A 147 -7.80 11.52 0.18
CA LEU A 147 -8.79 12.01 -0.78
C LEU A 147 -10.19 12.01 -0.16
N ASP A 148 -11.00 12.99 -0.56
CA ASP A 148 -12.44 12.96 -0.33
C ASP A 148 -13.16 11.98 -1.27
N GLU A 149 -14.46 11.81 -1.08
CA GLU A 149 -15.26 10.85 -1.85
C GLU A 149 -15.23 11.12 -3.36
N ASN A 150 -15.35 12.38 -3.78
CA ASN A 150 -15.36 12.73 -5.20
C ASN A 150 -14.03 12.40 -5.88
N HIS A 151 -12.91 12.70 -5.22
CA HIS A 151 -11.57 12.40 -5.72
C HIS A 151 -11.29 10.90 -5.72
N ARG A 152 -11.71 10.16 -4.69
CA ARG A 152 -11.65 8.69 -4.67
C ARG A 152 -12.44 8.08 -5.83
N ASN A 153 -13.64 8.57 -6.08
CA ASN A 153 -14.50 8.10 -7.18
C ASN A 153 -13.86 8.36 -8.54
N ALA A 154 -13.25 9.54 -8.76
CA ALA A 154 -12.55 9.84 -10.00
C ALA A 154 -11.38 8.87 -10.24
N LEU A 155 -10.59 8.59 -9.20
CA LEU A 155 -9.49 7.62 -9.26
C LEU A 155 -10.03 6.21 -9.57
N LEU A 156 -11.01 5.73 -8.83
CA LEU A 156 -11.58 4.39 -9.00
C LEU A 156 -12.25 4.20 -10.36
N SER A 157 -12.93 5.22 -10.87
CA SER A 157 -13.55 5.14 -12.20
C SER A 157 -12.51 4.96 -13.31
N ALA A 158 -11.43 5.73 -13.27
CA ALA A 158 -10.32 5.59 -14.21
C ALA A 158 -9.58 4.24 -14.04
N TYR A 159 -9.35 3.83 -12.81
CA TYR A 159 -8.76 2.55 -12.46
C TYR A 159 -9.59 1.37 -13.01
N GLY A 160 -10.90 1.39 -12.78
CA GLY A 160 -11.82 0.36 -13.27
C GLY A 160 -11.89 0.31 -14.80
N ARG A 161 -11.89 1.45 -15.49
CA ARG A 161 -11.84 1.49 -16.96
C ARG A 161 -10.58 0.83 -17.50
N MET A 162 -9.44 1.07 -16.85
CA MET A 162 -8.15 0.45 -17.25
C MET A 162 -8.15 -1.05 -17.03
N LEU A 163 -8.83 -1.55 -16.01
CA LEU A 163 -8.96 -2.99 -15.72
C LEU A 163 -10.01 -3.70 -16.58
N GLY A 164 -10.82 -2.97 -17.36
CA GLY A 164 -11.80 -3.56 -18.26
C GLY A 164 -12.86 -4.40 -17.55
N ASN A 165 -13.56 -3.83 -16.57
CA ASN A 165 -14.62 -4.47 -15.76
C ASN A 165 -14.14 -5.61 -14.84
N ARG A 166 -12.86 -5.68 -14.55
CA ARG A 166 -12.28 -6.61 -13.56
C ARG A 166 -12.06 -5.97 -12.20
N LEU A 167 -12.72 -4.85 -11.95
CA LEU A 167 -12.65 -4.17 -10.65
C LEU A 167 -13.37 -5.02 -9.60
N ASP A 168 -12.66 -5.30 -8.52
CA ASP A 168 -13.17 -5.99 -7.36
C ASP A 168 -14.00 -5.03 -6.50
N ASP A 169 -15.26 -5.39 -6.24
CA ASP A 169 -16.20 -4.57 -5.49
C ASP A 169 -15.75 -4.30 -4.04
N LEU A 170 -14.92 -5.17 -3.48
CA LEU A 170 -14.41 -5.06 -2.11
C LEU A 170 -13.02 -4.43 -2.00
N ILE A 171 -12.49 -3.88 -3.10
CA ILE A 171 -11.14 -3.30 -3.09
C ILE A 171 -11.02 -2.12 -2.11
N MET A 172 -12.07 -1.32 -1.96
CA MET A 172 -12.07 -0.20 -1.00
C MET A 172 -12.07 -0.69 0.45
N LEU A 173 -12.82 -1.75 0.74
CA LEU A 173 -12.81 -2.36 2.06
C LEU A 173 -11.42 -2.90 2.40
N ARG A 174 -10.76 -3.57 1.47
CA ARG A 174 -9.39 -4.03 1.67
C ARG A 174 -8.40 -2.88 1.76
N ALA A 175 -8.56 -1.81 0.99
CA ALA A 175 -7.69 -0.63 1.08
C ALA A 175 -7.75 -0.01 2.49
N ASN A 176 -8.94 0.15 3.06
CA ASN A 176 -9.12 0.62 4.44
C ASN A 176 -8.52 -0.36 5.46
N LEU A 177 -8.67 -1.65 5.24
CA LEU A 177 -8.07 -2.68 6.09
C LEU A 177 -6.53 -2.58 6.04
N TRP A 178 -5.94 -2.44 4.86
CA TRP A 178 -4.48 -2.33 4.71
C TRP A 178 -3.90 -1.09 5.39
N LEU A 179 -4.62 0.02 5.39
CA LEU A 179 -4.19 1.23 6.09
C LEU A 179 -3.96 0.96 7.58
N GLN A 180 -4.78 0.09 8.19
CA GLN A 180 -4.65 -0.33 9.58
C GLN A 180 -3.64 -1.48 9.73
N MET A 181 -3.67 -2.46 8.85
CA MET A 181 -2.82 -3.66 8.94
C MET A 181 -1.34 -3.37 8.68
N GLU A 182 -0.98 -2.37 7.89
CA GLU A 182 0.42 -1.94 7.75
C GLU A 182 0.98 -1.42 9.08
N GLN A 183 0.20 -0.67 9.83
CA GLN A 183 0.56 -0.22 11.18
C GLN A 183 0.69 -1.41 12.15
N VAL A 184 -0.19 -2.38 12.04
CA VAL A 184 -0.10 -3.64 12.81
C VAL A 184 1.19 -4.40 12.48
N GLY A 185 1.54 -4.53 11.21
CA GLY A 185 2.79 -5.17 10.78
C GLY A 185 4.03 -4.46 11.33
N ASP A 186 4.05 -3.15 11.32
CA ASP A 186 5.12 -2.34 11.89
C ASP A 186 5.23 -2.55 13.41
N PHE A 187 4.09 -2.62 14.10
CA PHE A 187 4.06 -2.90 15.53
C PHE A 187 4.59 -4.30 15.86
N ILE A 188 4.21 -5.31 15.10
CA ILE A 188 4.71 -6.68 15.28
C ILE A 188 6.22 -6.73 15.04
N SER A 189 6.71 -6.04 14.02
CA SER A 189 8.14 -5.90 13.77
C SER A 189 8.85 -5.22 14.95
N ALA A 190 8.25 -4.18 15.54
CA ALA A 190 8.79 -3.50 16.71
C ALA A 190 8.80 -4.41 17.94
N LEU A 191 7.78 -5.23 18.17
CA LEU A 191 7.76 -6.24 19.22
C LEU A 191 8.89 -7.24 19.06
N ASN A 192 9.10 -7.73 17.86
CA ASN A 192 10.17 -8.70 17.56
C ASN A 192 11.58 -8.12 17.76
N LYS A 193 11.74 -6.82 17.56
CA LYS A 193 13.00 -6.08 17.75
C LYS A 193 13.13 -5.44 19.14
N ALA A 194 12.13 -5.59 20.00
CA ALA A 194 12.04 -4.92 21.31
C ALA A 194 12.21 -3.39 21.23
N ASP A 195 11.67 -2.76 20.17
CA ASP A 195 11.70 -1.32 19.98
C ASP A 195 10.59 -0.64 20.80
N ASN A 196 10.91 -0.29 22.04
CA ASN A 196 9.96 0.26 23.02
C ASN A 196 9.35 1.60 22.56
N ALA A 197 10.08 2.45 21.84
CA ALA A 197 9.59 3.73 21.36
C ALA A 197 8.45 3.54 20.34
N LYS A 198 8.64 2.64 19.37
CA LYS A 198 7.60 2.31 18.38
C LYS A 198 6.41 1.60 19.02
N ILE A 199 6.62 0.73 20.00
CA ILE A 199 5.56 0.06 20.77
C ILE A 199 4.68 1.08 21.47
N MET A 200 5.27 2.06 22.16
CA MET A 200 4.53 3.12 22.84
C MET A 200 3.78 4.03 21.87
N GLN A 201 4.36 4.34 20.74
CA GLN A 201 3.72 5.14 19.69
C GLN A 201 2.48 4.44 19.13
N PHE A 202 2.57 3.14 18.87
CA PHE A 202 1.44 2.35 18.40
C PHE A 202 0.30 2.29 19.43
N LYS A 203 0.62 2.05 20.71
CA LYS A 203 -0.36 2.08 21.79
C LYS A 203 -1.14 3.39 21.84
N ALA A 204 -0.46 4.53 21.74
CA ALA A 204 -1.09 5.84 21.73
C ALA A 204 -2.00 6.05 20.51
N GLN A 205 -1.68 5.47 19.36
CA GLN A 205 -2.54 5.50 18.17
C GLN A 205 -3.82 4.69 18.37
N VAL A 206 -3.70 3.49 18.93
CA VAL A 206 -4.85 2.61 19.20
C VAL A 206 -5.78 3.20 20.24
N GLU A 207 -5.26 3.81 21.30
CA GLU A 207 -6.07 4.49 22.31
C GLU A 207 -6.90 5.62 21.69
N ARG A 208 -6.34 6.37 20.76
CA ARG A 208 -7.07 7.40 20.02
C ARG A 208 -8.21 6.84 19.18
N LEU A 209 -8.02 5.67 18.55
CA LEU A 209 -9.06 4.99 17.78
C LEU A 209 -10.19 4.45 18.65
N ALA A 210 -9.89 4.00 19.87
CA ALA A 210 -10.89 3.45 20.80
C ALA A 210 -11.81 4.54 21.38
N HIS A 211 -11.42 5.82 21.31
CA HIS A 211 -12.19 6.96 21.83
C HIS A 211 -12.92 7.78 20.74
N GLN A 212 -12.91 7.34 19.49
CA GLN A 212 -13.71 7.87 18.37
C GLN A 212 -14.99 7.06 18.17
#